data_92a9d6ddc30d3fb8c181fb2e46813e31
#
_entry.id   92a9d6ddc30d3fb8c181fb2e46813e31
#
_cell.length_a   1.000
_cell.length_b   1.000
_cell.length_c   1.000
_cell.angle_alpha   90.00
_cell.angle_beta   90.00
_cell.angle_gamma   90.00
#
_symmetry.space_group_name_H-M   'P 1'
#
loop_
_entity.id
_entity.type
_entity.pdbx_description
1 polymer ?
#
loop_
_entity_poly.entity_id
_entity_poly.type
_entity_poly.pdbx_seq_one_letter_code
_entity_poly.pdbx_strand_id
1 'polypeptide(L)'
;MTIFLFILVNNWIGILPGFGTIGWVESPEKVVHHAEVKAEKDHGHVNLDTVHLQVFEGTGPIVLLPPGSINNHMTVSEGYVLEEDGHLRELDTENRHGFNEGQTPGLLIPYLRSANSDLNTPLALALVAMVMIHWWAFSTLGVFGHLGKFINFKQGPIMFVVGILEIIGELARIVSFTFRLFGNMLAGEIVLFMMTFLLVFLAPLAFYGLEILVGGVQALIFMGLTLVFTVMAVAPHEGHEEEHSETASK
;
A
#
# COMPACT_ATOMS: atom_id res chain seq x y z
N MET A 1 0.93 -10.00 18.95
CA MET A 1 1.20 -8.68 19.56
C MET A 1 2.04 -7.79 18.64
N THR A 2 3.17 -8.25 18.11
CA THR A 2 4.06 -7.46 17.24
C THR A 2 3.35 -6.93 15.97
N ILE A 3 2.61 -7.79 15.25
CA ILE A 3 1.85 -7.40 14.04
C ILE A 3 0.81 -6.32 14.38
N PHE A 4 0.10 -6.47 15.50
CA PHE A 4 -0.87 -5.48 15.95
C PHE A 4 -0.24 -4.10 16.17
N LEU A 5 0.84 -4.05 16.96
CA LEU A 5 1.54 -2.80 17.25
C LEU A 5 2.15 -2.19 15.98
N PHE A 6 2.72 -3.00 15.11
CA PHE A 6 3.29 -2.54 13.85
C PHE A 6 2.24 -1.87 12.97
N ILE A 7 1.09 -2.52 12.76
CA ILE A 7 -0.01 -1.96 11.94
C ILE A 7 -0.60 -0.72 12.61
N LEU A 8 -0.84 -0.77 13.92
CA LEU A 8 -1.39 0.35 14.68
C LEU A 8 -0.52 1.60 14.56
N VAL A 9 0.78 1.44 14.81
CA VAL A 9 1.74 2.54 14.74
C VAL A 9 1.85 3.07 13.32
N ASN A 10 1.93 2.21 12.31
CA ASN A 10 1.99 2.63 10.91
C ASN A 10 0.73 3.39 10.47
N ASN A 11 -0.45 2.92 10.87
CA ASN A 11 -1.70 3.60 10.53
C ASN A 11 -1.78 4.97 11.21
N TRP A 12 -1.46 5.05 12.51
CA TRP A 12 -1.53 6.31 13.26
C TRP A 12 -0.49 7.33 12.84
N ILE A 13 0.74 6.88 12.54
CA ILE A 13 1.79 7.75 12.02
C ILE A 13 1.38 8.36 10.68
N GLY A 14 0.77 7.57 9.78
CA GLY A 14 0.31 8.06 8.48
C GLY A 14 -0.77 9.15 8.54
N ILE A 15 -1.55 9.20 9.61
CA ILE A 15 -2.63 10.18 9.80
C ILE A 15 -2.11 11.51 10.38
N LEU A 16 -0.92 11.52 11.01
CA LEU A 16 -0.42 12.73 11.65
C LEU A 16 -0.30 13.88 10.63
N PRO A 17 -0.82 15.09 10.95
CA PRO A 17 -0.68 16.24 10.09
C PRO A 17 0.81 16.56 9.91
N GLY A 18 1.24 16.71 8.67
CA GLY A 18 2.66 16.88 8.32
C GLY A 18 3.29 15.68 7.61
N PHE A 19 2.70 14.50 7.71
CA PHE A 19 3.09 13.35 6.88
C PHE A 19 2.68 13.61 5.41
N GLY A 20 3.61 13.37 4.48
CA GLY A 20 3.38 13.66 3.07
C GLY A 20 3.51 15.13 2.65
N THR A 21 3.64 16.08 3.60
CA THR A 21 3.71 17.52 3.31
C THR A 21 5.09 18.12 3.50
N ILE A 22 5.98 17.44 4.20
CA ILE A 22 7.39 17.86 4.41
C ILE A 22 8.27 16.95 3.60
N GLY A 23 9.00 17.49 2.66
CA GLY A 23 9.86 16.69 1.81
C GLY A 23 10.91 17.49 1.06
N TRP A 24 11.60 16.76 0.23
CA TRP A 24 12.58 17.26 -0.70
C TRP A 24 11.92 17.51 -2.05
N VAL A 25 12.26 18.63 -2.70
CA VAL A 25 11.83 18.89 -4.09
C VAL A 25 12.89 18.28 -5.02
N GLU A 26 12.48 17.28 -5.76
CA GLU A 26 13.30 16.70 -6.81
C GLU A 26 13.33 17.62 -8.03
N SER A 27 14.54 17.87 -8.55
CA SER A 27 14.70 18.77 -9.69
C SER A 27 14.03 18.22 -10.97
N PRO A 28 13.57 19.10 -11.88
CA PRO A 28 12.96 18.70 -13.14
C PRO A 28 13.79 17.71 -13.96
N GLU A 29 15.12 17.89 -13.99
CA GLU A 29 16.04 16.98 -14.69
C GLU A 29 15.94 15.53 -14.18
N LYS A 30 15.91 15.33 -12.86
CA LYS A 30 15.78 13.99 -12.28
C LYS A 30 14.41 13.38 -12.57
N VAL A 31 13.35 14.19 -12.52
CA VAL A 31 11.99 13.74 -12.81
C VAL A 31 11.89 13.26 -14.27
N VAL A 32 12.47 14.02 -15.22
CA VAL A 32 12.51 13.63 -16.62
C VAL A 32 13.37 12.40 -16.84
N HIS A 33 14.55 12.33 -16.23
CA HIS A 33 15.42 11.15 -16.31
C HIS A 33 14.71 9.88 -15.79
N HIS A 34 13.95 9.97 -14.69
CA HIS A 34 13.16 8.84 -14.21
C HIS A 34 12.04 8.45 -15.19
N ALA A 35 11.42 9.44 -15.83
CA ALA A 35 10.41 9.20 -16.87
C ALA A 35 11.02 8.52 -18.11
N GLU A 36 12.22 8.94 -18.53
CA GLU A 36 12.96 8.34 -19.64
C GLU A 36 13.33 6.87 -19.36
N VAL A 37 13.92 6.59 -18.20
CA VAL A 37 14.27 5.20 -17.79
C VAL A 37 13.04 4.30 -17.75
N LYS A 38 11.88 4.86 -17.38
CA LYS A 38 10.62 4.12 -17.40
C LYS A 38 10.11 3.89 -18.82
N ALA A 39 10.14 4.93 -19.67
CA ALA A 39 9.70 4.85 -21.06
C ALA A 39 10.58 3.90 -21.88
N GLU A 40 11.89 3.89 -21.63
CA GLU A 40 12.83 2.96 -22.29
C GLU A 40 12.49 1.49 -21.99
N LYS A 41 12.07 1.17 -20.76
CA LYS A 41 11.60 -0.17 -20.39
C LYS A 41 10.31 -0.56 -21.11
N ASP A 42 9.46 0.41 -21.42
CA ASP A 42 8.18 0.20 -22.08
C ASP A 42 8.28 0.39 -23.62
N HIS A 43 9.51 0.51 -24.16
CA HIS A 43 9.80 0.77 -25.59
C HIS A 43 9.12 2.04 -26.14
N GLY A 44 8.89 3.03 -25.30
CA GLY A 44 8.28 4.31 -25.66
C GLY A 44 9.30 5.48 -25.62
N HIS A 45 8.86 6.64 -26.14
CA HIS A 45 9.57 7.91 -25.96
C HIS A 45 8.85 8.74 -24.90
N VAL A 46 9.63 9.51 -24.11
CA VAL A 46 9.05 10.46 -23.15
C VAL A 46 8.49 11.65 -23.91
N ASN A 47 7.22 11.95 -23.68
CA ASN A 47 6.62 13.20 -24.11
C ASN A 47 6.62 14.17 -22.92
N LEU A 48 7.37 15.28 -23.03
CA LEU A 48 7.50 16.28 -21.99
C LEU A 48 6.16 16.94 -21.61
N ASP A 49 5.18 16.93 -22.51
CA ASP A 49 3.82 17.43 -22.25
C ASP A 49 3.03 16.53 -21.25
N THR A 50 3.50 15.30 -21.05
CA THR A 50 2.86 14.35 -20.11
C THR A 50 3.53 14.29 -18.75
N VAL A 51 4.71 14.94 -18.61
CA VAL A 51 5.43 15.00 -17.34
C VAL A 51 5.02 16.25 -16.56
N HIS A 52 4.29 16.05 -15.48
CA HIS A 52 3.78 17.13 -14.63
C HIS A 52 4.71 17.40 -13.46
N LEU A 53 4.99 18.69 -13.24
CA LEU A 53 5.74 19.21 -12.11
C LEU A 53 4.80 20.02 -11.19
N GLN A 54 5.12 20.05 -9.93
CA GLN A 54 4.50 20.94 -8.93
C GLN A 54 5.36 22.21 -8.82
N VAL A 55 4.72 23.35 -8.61
CA VAL A 55 5.40 24.62 -8.44
C VAL A 55 5.32 25.06 -6.99
N PHE A 56 6.46 25.20 -6.35
CA PHE A 56 6.59 25.55 -4.93
C PHE A 56 7.05 27.01 -4.78
N GLU A 57 6.53 27.69 -3.78
CA GLU A 57 7.03 28.99 -3.38
C GLU A 57 8.35 28.86 -2.60
N GLY A 58 9.38 29.59 -3.02
CA GLY A 58 10.71 29.57 -2.44
C GLY A 58 11.73 28.82 -3.27
N THR A 59 13.01 29.05 -2.96
CA THR A 59 14.18 28.52 -3.71
C THR A 59 14.94 27.42 -2.96
N GLY A 60 14.33 26.87 -1.89
CA GLY A 60 15.00 25.87 -1.05
C GLY A 60 14.71 24.44 -1.50
N PRO A 61 15.63 23.50 -1.22
CA PRO A 61 15.43 22.09 -1.54
C PRO A 61 14.40 21.39 -0.62
N ILE A 62 14.04 22.02 0.49
CA ILE A 62 13.09 21.47 1.48
C ILE A 62 11.85 22.36 1.49
N VAL A 63 10.71 21.75 1.29
CA VAL A 63 9.42 22.44 1.27
C VAL A 63 8.50 21.86 2.33
N LEU A 64 7.78 22.76 3.01
CA LEU A 64 6.65 22.45 3.87
C LEU A 64 5.37 22.89 3.15
N LEU A 65 4.52 21.93 2.81
CA LEU A 65 3.20 22.22 2.26
C LEU A 65 2.20 22.35 3.40
N PRO A 66 1.56 23.53 3.59
CA PRO A 66 0.45 23.63 4.52
C PRO A 66 -0.71 22.71 4.08
N PRO A 67 -1.44 22.09 5.01
CA PRO A 67 -2.62 21.31 4.68
C PRO A 67 -3.60 22.16 3.87
N GLY A 68 -4.06 21.62 2.72
CA GLY A 68 -4.98 22.31 1.82
C GLY A 68 -4.32 23.32 0.86
N SER A 69 -2.99 23.42 0.80
CA SER A 69 -2.32 24.20 -0.24
C SER A 69 -2.52 23.54 -1.60
N ILE A 70 -3.08 24.30 -2.54
CA ILE A 70 -3.17 23.91 -3.94
C ILE A 70 -1.88 24.39 -4.60
N ASN A 71 -1.01 23.46 -4.99
CA ASN A 71 0.15 23.80 -5.77
C ASN A 71 -0.26 24.00 -7.23
N ASN A 72 0.31 25.00 -7.86
CA ASN A 72 0.23 25.12 -9.30
C ASN A 72 0.96 23.92 -9.92
N HIS A 73 0.33 23.31 -10.89
CA HIS A 73 0.94 22.26 -11.70
C HIS A 73 1.32 22.85 -13.05
N MET A 74 2.46 22.45 -13.55
CA MET A 74 2.93 22.77 -14.90
C MET A 74 3.41 21.49 -15.60
N THR A 75 3.44 21.49 -16.92
CA THR A 75 4.12 20.44 -17.67
C THR A 75 5.60 20.84 -17.87
N VAL A 76 6.46 19.86 -18.04
CA VAL A 76 7.90 20.15 -18.27
C VAL A 76 8.09 21.03 -19.49
N SER A 77 7.31 20.82 -20.55
CA SER A 77 7.36 21.59 -21.79
C SER A 77 7.01 23.09 -21.64
N GLU A 78 6.28 23.48 -20.58
CA GLU A 78 5.93 24.90 -20.32
C GLU A 78 7.09 25.71 -19.80
N GLY A 79 8.08 25.08 -19.17
CA GLY A 79 9.21 25.77 -18.53
C GLY A 79 10.59 25.34 -19.02
N TYR A 80 10.69 24.22 -19.69
CA TYR A 80 11.97 23.60 -20.03
C TYR A 80 11.98 23.05 -21.46
N VAL A 81 13.17 23.03 -22.08
CA VAL A 81 13.46 22.37 -23.36
C VAL A 81 14.52 21.31 -23.13
N LEU A 82 14.31 20.12 -23.69
CA LEU A 82 15.31 19.06 -23.71
C LEU A 82 16.34 19.35 -24.81
N GLU A 83 17.59 19.50 -24.45
CA GLU A 83 18.70 19.65 -25.40
C GLU A 83 19.13 18.28 -25.96
N GLU A 84 19.85 18.27 -27.09
CA GLU A 84 20.32 17.02 -27.72
C GLU A 84 21.26 16.17 -26.86
N ASP A 85 21.89 16.78 -25.87
CA ASP A 85 22.77 16.14 -24.88
C ASP A 85 22.00 15.49 -23.70
N GLY A 86 20.68 15.62 -23.66
CA GLY A 86 19.81 15.06 -22.60
C GLY A 86 19.65 15.96 -21.37
N HIS A 87 20.20 17.18 -21.40
CA HIS A 87 20.00 18.15 -20.33
C HIS A 87 18.75 19.00 -20.55
N LEU A 88 18.09 19.36 -19.45
CA LEU A 88 16.96 20.30 -19.49
C LEU A 88 17.50 21.72 -19.35
N ARG A 89 17.18 22.56 -20.34
CA ARG A 89 17.43 24.00 -20.27
C ARG A 89 16.12 24.73 -19.95
N GLU A 90 16.20 25.61 -18.96
CA GLU A 90 15.11 26.51 -18.61
C GLU A 90 14.84 27.50 -19.74
N LEU A 91 13.56 27.71 -20.07
CA LEU A 91 13.15 28.71 -21.08
C LEU A 91 13.39 30.12 -20.54
N ASP A 92 13.69 31.05 -21.46
CA ASP A 92 13.82 32.48 -21.13
C ASP A 92 12.50 33.02 -20.53
N THR A 93 12.60 34.05 -19.68
CA THR A 93 11.47 34.64 -18.93
C THR A 93 10.28 35.04 -19.82
N GLU A 94 10.51 35.39 -21.10
CA GLU A 94 9.46 35.72 -22.06
C GLU A 94 8.68 34.51 -22.61
N ASN A 95 9.32 33.34 -22.66
CA ASN A 95 8.76 32.12 -23.25
C ASN A 95 8.37 31.07 -22.15
N ARG A 96 8.67 31.37 -20.91
CA ARG A 96 8.42 30.49 -19.77
C ARG A 96 7.00 30.71 -19.25
N HIS A 97 6.25 29.64 -19.21
CA HIS A 97 4.92 29.59 -18.63
C HIS A 97 4.94 28.62 -17.42
N GLY A 98 4.07 28.84 -16.45
CA GLY A 98 3.84 27.91 -15.35
C GLY A 98 4.54 28.25 -14.03
N PHE A 99 5.67 28.98 -13.99
CA PHE A 99 6.28 29.44 -12.74
C PHE A 99 6.99 30.81 -12.89
N ASN A 100 7.11 31.52 -11.77
CA ASN A 100 7.72 32.86 -11.70
C ASN A 100 9.09 32.84 -11.01
N GLU A 101 9.81 33.95 -11.09
CA GLU A 101 11.06 34.12 -10.31
C GLU A 101 10.79 33.95 -8.80
N GLY A 102 11.62 33.13 -8.15
CA GLY A 102 11.45 32.79 -6.72
C GLY A 102 10.60 31.56 -6.45
N GLN A 103 10.07 30.90 -7.46
CA GLN A 103 9.38 29.63 -7.38
C GLN A 103 10.29 28.49 -7.88
N THR A 104 10.15 27.31 -7.28
CA THR A 104 10.92 26.11 -7.66
C THR A 104 9.97 25.07 -8.21
N PRO A 105 10.03 24.75 -9.51
CA PRO A 105 9.31 23.62 -10.07
C PRO A 105 10.02 22.31 -9.75
N GLY A 106 9.25 21.25 -9.47
CA GLY A 106 9.80 19.94 -9.17
C GLY A 106 8.74 18.96 -8.70
N LEU A 107 9.17 17.81 -8.22
CA LEU A 107 8.30 16.80 -7.62
C LEU A 107 8.59 16.70 -6.12
N LEU A 108 7.58 16.85 -5.28
CA LEU A 108 7.75 16.67 -3.85
C LEU A 108 7.94 15.18 -3.52
N ILE A 109 9.09 14.86 -2.95
CA ILE A 109 9.35 13.55 -2.35
C ILE A 109 9.24 13.71 -0.84
N PRO A 110 8.15 13.25 -0.21
CA PRO A 110 7.97 13.41 1.21
C PRO A 110 8.97 12.56 2.00
N TYR A 111 9.54 13.12 3.08
CA TYR A 111 10.41 12.37 3.99
C TYR A 111 9.66 11.31 4.78
N LEU A 112 8.40 11.59 5.11
CA LEU A 112 7.56 10.74 5.91
C LEU A 112 6.29 10.44 5.12
N ARG A 113 6.13 9.21 4.69
CA ARG A 113 4.95 8.69 4.03
C ARG A 113 4.45 7.47 4.79
N SER A 114 3.14 7.29 4.86
CA SER A 114 2.58 6.07 5.44
C SER A 114 3.06 4.85 4.66
N ALA A 115 3.65 3.88 5.35
CA ALA A 115 4.13 2.66 4.70
C ALA A 115 2.98 1.83 4.11
N ASN A 116 1.78 1.97 4.66
CA ASN A 116 0.60 1.22 4.22
C ASN A 116 -0.14 1.88 3.04
N SER A 117 0.26 3.11 2.64
CA SER A 117 -0.24 3.76 1.42
C SER A 117 0.30 3.11 0.14
N ASP A 118 1.40 2.37 0.22
CA ASP A 118 1.94 1.59 -0.89
C ASP A 118 1.51 0.12 -0.78
N LEU A 119 1.06 -0.46 -1.88
CA LEU A 119 0.58 -1.85 -1.93
C LEU A 119 1.65 -2.87 -1.50
N ASN A 120 2.94 -2.55 -1.69
CA ASN A 120 4.05 -3.45 -1.40
C ASN A 120 4.17 -3.79 0.10
N THR A 121 3.96 -2.81 0.99
CA THR A 121 4.08 -3.03 2.45
C THR A 121 2.94 -3.90 3.00
N PRO A 122 1.66 -3.63 2.72
CA PRO A 122 0.56 -4.52 3.07
C PRO A 122 0.71 -5.93 2.50
N LEU A 123 1.16 -6.05 1.24
CA LEU A 123 1.41 -7.34 0.61
C LEU A 123 2.53 -8.12 1.32
N ALA A 124 3.65 -7.45 1.61
CA ALA A 124 4.75 -8.06 2.34
C ALA A 124 4.29 -8.54 3.74
N LEU A 125 3.50 -7.72 4.45
CA LEU A 125 2.98 -8.07 5.76
C LEU A 125 2.02 -9.27 5.70
N ALA A 126 1.13 -9.32 4.70
CA ALA A 126 0.24 -10.44 4.46
C ALA A 126 1.01 -11.73 4.15
N LEU A 127 2.05 -11.65 3.31
CA LEU A 127 2.92 -12.78 2.99
C LEU A 127 3.66 -13.28 4.23
N VAL A 128 4.25 -12.39 5.03
CA VAL A 128 4.93 -12.76 6.28
C VAL A 128 3.97 -13.44 7.24
N ALA A 129 2.74 -12.92 7.41
CA ALA A 129 1.72 -13.54 8.24
C ALA A 129 1.39 -14.96 7.76
N MET A 130 1.21 -15.15 6.44
CA MET A 130 0.93 -16.46 5.85
C MET A 130 2.09 -17.45 6.03
N VAL A 131 3.32 -17.02 5.76
CA VAL A 131 4.52 -17.85 5.98
C VAL A 131 4.60 -18.30 7.43
N MET A 132 4.34 -17.40 8.40
CA MET A 132 4.37 -17.74 9.82
C MET A 132 3.25 -18.70 10.21
N ILE A 133 2.04 -18.55 9.68
CA ILE A 133 0.92 -19.48 9.90
C ILE A 133 1.31 -20.89 9.43
N HIS A 134 1.83 -21.01 8.20
CA HIS A 134 2.26 -22.28 7.63
C HIS A 134 3.47 -22.87 8.38
N TRP A 135 4.42 -22.03 8.80
CA TRP A 135 5.55 -22.47 9.60
C TRP A 135 5.12 -23.15 10.90
N TRP A 136 4.18 -22.54 11.63
CA TRP A 136 3.65 -23.14 12.84
C TRP A 136 2.83 -24.40 12.57
N ALA A 137 2.06 -24.44 11.48
CA ALA A 137 1.33 -25.62 11.07
C ALA A 137 2.30 -26.79 10.73
N PHE A 138 3.39 -26.53 10.03
CA PHE A 138 4.44 -27.52 9.74
C PHE A 138 5.16 -27.99 11.03
N SER A 139 5.41 -27.07 11.96
CA SER A 139 6.09 -27.40 13.21
C SER A 139 5.26 -28.30 14.13
N THR A 140 3.91 -28.16 14.08
CA THR A 140 3.00 -28.92 14.97
C THR A 140 2.46 -30.20 14.35
N LEU A 141 2.01 -30.15 13.09
CA LEU A 141 1.42 -31.29 12.37
C LEU A 141 2.43 -32.11 11.57
N GLY A 142 3.65 -31.59 11.40
CA GLY A 142 4.64 -32.15 10.47
C GLY A 142 4.31 -31.86 9.01
N VAL A 143 5.33 -31.97 8.14
CA VAL A 143 5.21 -31.63 6.72
C VAL A 143 4.18 -32.51 6.02
N PHE A 144 4.21 -33.82 6.28
CA PHE A 144 3.28 -34.77 5.64
C PHE A 144 1.84 -34.61 6.11
N GLY A 145 1.60 -34.26 7.38
CA GLY A 145 0.27 -34.01 7.91
C GLY A 145 -0.37 -32.76 7.32
N HIS A 146 0.43 -31.69 7.15
CA HIS A 146 -0.05 -30.44 6.58
C HIS A 146 -0.26 -30.52 5.06
N LEU A 147 0.70 -31.11 4.30
CA LEU A 147 0.52 -31.33 2.86
C LEU A 147 -0.64 -32.29 2.55
N GLY A 148 -0.91 -33.24 3.43
CA GLY A 148 -2.04 -34.17 3.28
C GLY A 148 -3.40 -33.48 3.22
N LYS A 149 -3.53 -32.26 3.78
CA LYS A 149 -4.75 -31.43 3.66
C LYS A 149 -5.00 -30.98 2.22
N PHE A 150 -3.93 -30.61 1.50
CA PHE A 150 -4.03 -30.08 0.13
C PHE A 150 -4.09 -31.16 -0.93
N ILE A 151 -3.45 -32.32 -0.71
CA ILE A 151 -3.27 -33.38 -1.73
C ILE A 151 -3.69 -34.71 -1.13
N ASN A 152 -4.98 -34.95 -1.03
CA ASN A 152 -5.49 -36.24 -0.58
C ASN A 152 -6.12 -37.04 -1.73
N PHE A 153 -5.28 -37.59 -2.62
CA PHE A 153 -5.73 -38.41 -3.75
C PHE A 153 -6.34 -39.76 -3.34
N LYS A 154 -6.16 -40.19 -2.09
CA LYS A 154 -6.61 -41.53 -1.65
C LYS A 154 -8.12 -41.61 -1.33
N GLN A 155 -8.79 -40.49 -1.13
CA GLN A 155 -10.19 -40.47 -0.68
C GLN A 155 -11.21 -40.10 -1.78
N GLY A 156 -10.81 -40.10 -3.06
CA GLY A 156 -11.70 -39.91 -4.19
C GLY A 156 -11.69 -38.51 -4.83
N PRO A 157 -12.42 -38.32 -5.96
CA PRO A 157 -12.35 -37.09 -6.75
C PRO A 157 -12.93 -35.85 -6.02
N ILE A 158 -13.83 -36.06 -5.07
CA ILE A 158 -14.42 -34.96 -4.28
C ILE A 158 -13.35 -34.30 -3.38
N MET A 159 -12.48 -35.12 -2.75
CA MET A 159 -11.40 -34.60 -1.90
C MET A 159 -10.34 -33.83 -2.68
N PHE A 160 -10.13 -34.15 -3.94
CA PHE A 160 -9.25 -33.39 -4.82
C PHE A 160 -9.78 -31.96 -5.07
N VAL A 161 -11.11 -31.85 -5.32
CA VAL A 161 -11.77 -30.53 -5.48
C VAL A 161 -11.68 -29.71 -4.20
N VAL A 162 -11.86 -30.33 -3.04
CA VAL A 162 -11.70 -29.66 -1.73
C VAL A 162 -10.26 -29.13 -1.54
N GLY A 163 -9.26 -29.90 -1.90
CA GLY A 163 -7.85 -29.45 -1.84
C GLY A 163 -7.55 -28.25 -2.74
N ILE A 164 -8.15 -28.20 -3.96
CA ILE A 164 -8.03 -27.04 -4.85
C ILE A 164 -8.70 -25.80 -4.20
N LEU A 165 -9.90 -25.97 -3.64
CA LEU A 165 -10.60 -24.87 -2.95
C LEU A 165 -9.80 -24.36 -1.75
N GLU A 166 -9.11 -25.22 -1.04
CA GLU A 166 -8.24 -24.83 0.07
C GLU A 166 -7.07 -23.97 -0.42
N ILE A 167 -6.41 -24.32 -1.53
CA ILE A 167 -5.34 -23.51 -2.14
C ILE A 167 -5.89 -22.16 -2.59
N ILE A 168 -7.05 -22.13 -3.25
CA ILE A 168 -7.70 -20.86 -3.63
C ILE A 168 -8.03 -20.02 -2.40
N GLY A 169 -8.50 -20.64 -1.32
CA GLY A 169 -8.77 -19.99 -0.05
C GLY A 169 -7.52 -19.34 0.57
N GLU A 170 -6.36 -20.00 0.50
CA GLU A 170 -5.10 -19.44 0.96
C GLU A 170 -4.66 -18.21 0.14
N LEU A 171 -4.77 -18.27 -1.18
CA LEU A 171 -4.49 -17.13 -2.05
C LEU A 171 -5.46 -15.97 -1.79
N ALA A 172 -6.75 -16.27 -1.68
CA ALA A 172 -7.78 -15.27 -1.38
C ALA A 172 -7.53 -14.57 -0.02
N ARG A 173 -6.98 -15.28 0.95
CA ARG A 173 -6.61 -14.75 2.26
C ARG A 173 -5.49 -13.70 2.16
N ILE A 174 -4.43 -13.98 1.38
CA ILE A 174 -3.33 -13.03 1.13
C ILE A 174 -3.88 -11.76 0.49
N VAL A 175 -4.69 -11.91 -0.56
CA VAL A 175 -5.32 -10.80 -1.28
C VAL A 175 -6.21 -9.99 -0.33
N SER A 176 -7.06 -10.66 0.47
CA SER A 176 -7.96 -10.01 1.43
C SER A 176 -7.21 -9.20 2.48
N PHE A 177 -6.14 -9.73 3.05
CA PHE A 177 -5.30 -9.01 4.03
C PHE A 177 -4.63 -7.79 3.44
N THR A 178 -4.05 -7.94 2.24
CA THR A 178 -3.37 -6.88 1.52
C THR A 178 -4.31 -5.72 1.21
N PHE A 179 -5.43 -6.01 0.54
CA PHE A 179 -6.38 -4.97 0.13
C PHE A 179 -7.12 -4.33 1.30
N ARG A 180 -7.35 -5.05 2.38
CA ARG A 180 -7.94 -4.49 3.59
C ARG A 180 -7.05 -3.42 4.21
N LEU A 181 -5.73 -3.69 4.29
CA LEU A 181 -4.79 -2.76 4.91
C LEU A 181 -4.51 -1.57 3.98
N PHE A 182 -4.21 -1.85 2.72
CA PHE A 182 -3.98 -0.84 1.69
C PHE A 182 -5.21 0.02 1.44
N GLY A 183 -6.37 -0.61 1.22
CA GLY A 183 -7.61 0.10 0.88
C GLY A 183 -8.09 1.03 1.98
N ASN A 184 -7.93 0.63 3.25
CA ASN A 184 -8.29 1.50 4.37
C ASN A 184 -7.42 2.77 4.41
N MET A 185 -6.09 2.62 4.31
CA MET A 185 -5.18 3.78 4.32
C MET A 185 -5.37 4.68 3.10
N LEU A 186 -5.47 4.09 1.90
CA LEU A 186 -5.70 4.86 0.67
C LEU A 186 -7.03 5.62 0.71
N ALA A 187 -8.11 4.95 1.15
CA ALA A 187 -9.42 5.58 1.27
C ALA A 187 -9.39 6.72 2.29
N GLY A 188 -8.73 6.54 3.43
CA GLY A 188 -8.56 7.56 4.46
C GLY A 188 -7.81 8.79 3.94
N GLU A 189 -6.67 8.60 3.26
CA GLU A 189 -5.91 9.71 2.65
C GLU A 189 -6.77 10.50 1.64
N ILE A 190 -7.50 9.79 0.76
CA ILE A 190 -8.38 10.42 -0.24
C ILE A 190 -9.51 11.20 0.44
N VAL A 191 -10.16 10.61 1.46
CA VAL A 191 -11.27 11.27 2.17
C VAL A 191 -10.77 12.50 2.91
N LEU A 192 -9.64 12.42 3.62
CA LEU A 192 -9.06 13.57 4.32
C LEU A 192 -8.72 14.70 3.33
N PHE A 193 -8.12 14.35 2.18
CA PHE A 193 -7.82 15.32 1.14
C PHE A 193 -9.08 16.01 0.60
N MET A 194 -10.11 15.24 0.25
CA MET A 194 -11.37 15.76 -0.27
C MET A 194 -12.14 16.62 0.75
N MET A 195 -12.14 16.21 2.01
CA MET A 195 -12.80 16.96 3.08
C MET A 195 -12.08 18.26 3.42
N THR A 196 -10.75 18.28 3.32
CA THR A 196 -9.96 19.52 3.47
C THR A 196 -10.31 20.52 2.39
N PHE A 197 -10.58 20.06 1.17
CA PHE A 197 -11.03 20.94 0.07
C PHE A 197 -12.45 21.44 0.27
N LEU A 198 -13.35 20.61 0.78
CA LEU A 198 -14.79 20.95 0.91
C LEU A 198 -15.07 21.87 2.12
N LEU A 199 -14.49 21.55 3.28
CA LEU A 199 -14.69 22.28 4.54
C LEU A 199 -13.37 22.38 5.29
N VAL A 200 -12.67 23.48 5.13
CA VAL A 200 -11.27 23.72 5.49
C VAL A 200 -10.87 23.34 6.93
N PHE A 201 -11.77 23.35 7.91
CA PHE A 201 -11.40 23.14 9.30
C PHE A 201 -12.22 22.07 10.05
N LEU A 202 -13.53 22.15 10.00
CA LEU A 202 -14.40 21.34 10.87
C LEU A 202 -14.52 19.88 10.40
N ALA A 203 -14.67 19.66 9.09
CA ALA A 203 -14.80 18.32 8.53
C ALA A 203 -13.51 17.51 8.67
N PRO A 204 -12.32 18.01 8.28
CA PRO A 204 -11.09 17.26 8.45
C PRO A 204 -10.85 16.78 9.88
N LEU A 205 -11.16 17.63 10.89
CA LEU A 205 -10.97 17.27 12.30
C LEU A 205 -11.81 16.04 12.70
N ALA A 206 -13.07 15.99 12.26
CA ALA A 206 -13.96 14.85 12.52
C ALA A 206 -13.46 13.56 11.81
N PHE A 207 -12.99 13.69 10.56
CA PHE A 207 -12.44 12.57 9.79
C PHE A 207 -11.10 12.08 10.33
N TYR A 208 -10.25 12.96 10.86
CA TYR A 208 -9.04 12.54 11.59
C TYR A 208 -9.37 11.63 12.78
N GLY A 209 -10.37 12.02 13.58
CA GLY A 209 -10.84 11.20 14.70
C GLY A 209 -11.37 9.83 14.26
N LEU A 210 -12.14 9.81 13.18
CA LEU A 210 -12.65 8.58 12.59
C LEU A 210 -11.51 7.69 12.07
N GLU A 211 -10.52 8.25 11.39
CA GLU A 211 -9.37 7.52 10.83
C GLU A 211 -8.50 6.88 11.93
N ILE A 212 -8.28 7.59 13.04
CA ILE A 212 -7.60 7.03 14.23
C ILE A 212 -8.33 5.78 14.74
N LEU A 213 -9.66 5.85 14.86
CA LEU A 213 -10.48 4.74 15.32
C LEU A 213 -10.43 3.57 14.32
N VAL A 214 -10.64 3.85 13.04
CA VAL A 214 -10.63 2.84 11.98
C VAL A 214 -9.25 2.18 11.87
N GLY A 215 -8.16 2.94 11.95
CA GLY A 215 -6.79 2.42 11.96
C GLY A 215 -6.53 1.48 13.15
N GLY A 216 -7.07 1.79 14.34
CA GLY A 216 -7.00 0.92 15.51
C GLY A 216 -7.80 -0.37 15.36
N VAL A 217 -9.05 -0.27 14.92
CA VAL A 217 -9.91 -1.43 14.63
C VAL A 217 -9.28 -2.31 13.55
N GLN A 218 -8.71 -1.72 12.52
CA GLN A 218 -8.03 -2.43 11.44
C GLN A 218 -6.86 -3.28 11.94
N ALA A 219 -6.02 -2.72 12.82
CA ALA A 219 -4.91 -3.46 13.44
C ALA A 219 -5.42 -4.64 14.27
N LEU A 220 -6.51 -4.46 15.02
CA LEU A 220 -7.13 -5.49 15.84
C LEU A 220 -7.72 -6.61 14.98
N ILE A 221 -8.44 -6.27 13.91
CA ILE A 221 -9.02 -7.26 12.98
C ILE A 221 -7.91 -8.07 12.31
N PHE A 222 -6.83 -7.43 11.85
CA PHE A 222 -5.73 -8.13 11.20
C PHE A 222 -5.07 -9.14 12.17
N MET A 223 -4.78 -8.70 13.40
CA MET A 223 -4.23 -9.58 14.44
C MET A 223 -5.18 -10.73 14.77
N GLY A 224 -6.46 -10.42 14.98
CA GLY A 224 -7.49 -11.41 15.33
C GLY A 224 -7.66 -12.49 14.28
N LEU A 225 -7.74 -12.09 13.00
CA LEU A 225 -7.83 -13.03 11.89
C LEU A 225 -6.55 -13.87 11.74
N THR A 226 -5.36 -13.26 11.87
CA THR A 226 -4.10 -14.01 11.84
C THR A 226 -4.07 -15.06 12.96
N LEU A 227 -4.54 -14.71 14.17
CA LEU A 227 -4.63 -15.65 15.27
C LEU A 227 -5.61 -16.79 14.99
N VAL A 228 -6.84 -16.49 14.54
CA VAL A 228 -7.85 -17.49 14.21
C VAL A 228 -7.33 -18.46 13.15
N PHE A 229 -6.74 -17.95 12.07
CA PHE A 229 -6.17 -18.80 11.02
C PHE A 229 -4.99 -19.64 11.51
N THR A 230 -4.17 -19.10 12.40
CA THR A 230 -3.09 -19.90 13.03
C THR A 230 -3.67 -21.05 13.84
N VAL A 231 -4.69 -20.80 14.67
CA VAL A 231 -5.34 -21.83 15.47
C VAL A 231 -5.97 -22.90 14.56
N MET A 232 -6.68 -22.48 13.51
CA MET A 232 -7.28 -23.42 12.55
C MET A 232 -6.23 -24.25 11.78
N ALA A 233 -5.09 -23.64 11.44
CA ALA A 233 -4.01 -24.33 10.73
C ALA A 233 -3.31 -25.39 11.58
N VAL A 234 -3.23 -25.16 12.90
CA VAL A 234 -2.58 -26.02 13.88
C VAL A 234 -3.53 -27.08 14.46
N ALA A 235 -4.86 -26.84 14.40
CA ALA A 235 -5.83 -27.79 14.93
C ALA A 235 -5.74 -29.16 14.20
N PRO A 236 -5.60 -30.27 14.96
CA PRO A 236 -5.67 -31.60 14.38
C PRO A 236 -7.06 -31.82 13.80
N HIS A 237 -7.17 -32.46 12.64
CA HIS A 237 -8.44 -32.96 12.16
C HIS A 237 -8.84 -34.15 13.04
N GLU A 238 -9.72 -33.90 14.01
CA GLU A 238 -10.49 -34.98 14.64
C GLU A 238 -11.38 -35.55 13.53
N GLY A 239 -10.97 -36.71 13.00
CA GLY A 239 -11.73 -37.42 12.00
C GLY A 239 -13.10 -37.79 12.56
N HIS A 240 -14.09 -37.77 11.70
CA HIS A 240 -15.41 -38.39 11.88
C HIS A 240 -15.30 -39.92 12.14
N GLU A 241 -14.54 -40.35 13.15
CA GLU A 241 -14.47 -41.76 13.54
C GLU A 241 -15.44 -42.13 14.68
N GLU A 242 -16.12 -41.16 15.30
CA GLU A 242 -17.03 -41.46 16.41
C GLU A 242 -18.46 -41.85 15.99
N GLU A 243 -18.89 -41.58 14.74
CA GLU A 243 -20.29 -41.91 14.32
C GLU A 243 -20.47 -43.37 13.89
N HIS A 244 -19.40 -44.13 13.65
CA HIS A 244 -19.51 -45.53 13.24
C HIS A 244 -19.37 -46.56 14.39
N SER A 245 -19.01 -46.16 15.59
CA SER A 245 -18.86 -47.06 16.72
C SER A 245 -20.19 -47.29 17.50
N GLU A 246 -21.17 -46.37 17.41
CA GLU A 246 -22.46 -46.53 18.05
C GLU A 246 -23.47 -47.39 17.30
N THR A 247 -23.32 -47.55 15.96
CA THR A 247 -24.20 -48.39 15.14
C THR A 247 -23.81 -49.85 15.11
N ALA A 248 -22.65 -50.25 15.60
CA ALA A 248 -22.18 -51.64 15.65
C ALA A 248 -22.50 -52.35 16.96
N SER A 249 -23.16 -51.69 17.93
CA SER A 249 -23.48 -52.21 19.28
C SER A 249 -25.00 -52.34 19.54
N LYS A 250 -25.80 -52.45 18.49
CA LYS A 250 -27.24 -52.79 18.65
C LYS A 250 -27.64 -54.01 17.85
#